data_a0fc18fd503d6db99d90ec0d43fc9c63
#
_entry.id   a0fc18fd503d6db99d90ec0d43fc9c63
#
_cell.length_a   1.000
_cell.length_b   1.000
_cell.length_c   1.000
_cell.angle_alpha   90.00
_cell.angle_beta   90.00
_cell.angle_gamma   90.00
#
_symmetry.space_group_name_H-M   'P 1'
#
loop_
_entity.id
_entity.type
_entity.pdbx_description
1 polymer ?
#
loop_
_entity_poly.entity_id
_entity_poly.type
_entity_poly.pdbx_seq_one_letter_code
_entity_poly.pdbx_strand_id
1 'polypeptide(L)'
;MALNYLWIAFFVIAFVVALIRLIFFGDTEIFKLIVDGTFESAKVGVMDIALPLVGIMTLWLGIMNIGEKAGAINFLSRIIGPFFSRIFPEVPKNHPATGHMVMNFSANLLGLDNAATPFGLKAMQSLQEINPDKDTASNAQIMFLVLHTSGLTLIPLSIMAQRAILGAADPADIFIPCMIATYVATVVGLIAVAIKQKINLFNIVVISWLGGITLFLAGMIYYFTNFLSKEQIEVVSRVASNFILFSIIVAFILGALRKKVNVYEAFIEGAKNGFTTCITIIPYLVGMLVAIGVLRNSGVLGYIVDGFTWCFVHMGINTDFTPALPTAMIKPLSGSGAKAMMVDTMKTFGPDSFVGRLSCVFNGSADTTFYIVALYFGSVGIKRTRYAIPFGLLADLAGIVAAVFVAYLFFH
;
A
#
# COMPACT_ATOMS: atom_id res chain seq x y z
N MET A 1 -16.73 3.96 8.63
CA MET A 1 -16.91 4.41 10.04
C MET A 1 -15.58 4.72 10.75
N ALA A 2 -14.55 3.87 10.67
CA ALA A 2 -13.27 4.11 11.38
C ALA A 2 -12.59 5.45 11.01
N LEU A 3 -12.53 5.79 9.73
CA LEU A 3 -11.95 7.06 9.26
C LEU A 3 -12.66 8.30 9.82
N ASN A 4 -14.00 8.25 9.95
CA ASN A 4 -14.76 9.35 10.53
C ASN A 4 -14.39 9.60 11.99
N TYR A 5 -14.26 8.53 12.81
CA TYR A 5 -13.83 8.67 14.19
C TYR A 5 -12.38 9.15 14.31
N LEU A 6 -11.50 8.66 13.45
CA LEU A 6 -10.11 9.10 13.40
C LEU A 6 -10.01 10.59 13.07
N TRP A 7 -10.74 11.03 12.04
CA TRP A 7 -10.79 12.43 11.61
C TRP A 7 -11.32 13.36 12.72
N ILE A 8 -12.42 12.99 13.37
CA ILE A 8 -12.97 13.71 14.51
C ILE A 8 -11.96 13.75 15.66
N ALA A 9 -11.34 12.62 15.99
CA ALA A 9 -10.36 12.53 17.06
C ALA A 9 -9.18 13.49 16.85
N PHE A 10 -8.67 13.64 15.61
CA PHE A 10 -7.58 14.56 15.31
C PHE A 10 -7.92 16.00 15.68
N PHE A 11 -9.12 16.47 15.34
CA PHE A 11 -9.56 17.82 15.69
C PHE A 11 -9.83 17.98 17.20
N VAL A 12 -10.54 17.04 17.81
CA VAL A 12 -10.92 17.12 19.24
C VAL A 12 -9.68 17.06 20.13
N ILE A 13 -8.78 16.12 19.88
CA ILE A 13 -7.54 15.99 20.66
C ILE A 13 -6.66 17.23 20.48
N ALA A 14 -6.49 17.69 19.25
CA ALA A 14 -5.72 18.90 18.96
C ALA A 14 -6.30 20.12 19.68
N PHE A 15 -7.63 20.28 19.69
CA PHE A 15 -8.30 21.37 20.40
C PHE A 15 -8.06 21.31 21.90
N VAL A 16 -8.20 20.12 22.52
CA VAL A 16 -7.93 19.94 23.96
C VAL A 16 -6.49 20.29 24.30
N VAL A 17 -5.52 19.80 23.51
CA VAL A 17 -4.09 20.10 23.72
C VAL A 17 -3.81 21.59 23.52
N ALA A 18 -4.42 22.23 22.51
CA ALA A 18 -4.29 23.68 22.30
C ALA A 18 -4.84 24.48 23.51
N LEU A 19 -5.97 24.06 24.09
CA LEU A 19 -6.49 24.67 25.33
C LEU A 19 -5.53 24.51 26.51
N ILE A 20 -4.95 23.31 26.69
CA ILE A 20 -3.96 23.07 27.73
C ILE A 20 -2.73 23.99 27.53
N ARG A 21 -2.22 24.10 26.30
CA ARG A 21 -1.10 24.98 25.98
C ARG A 21 -1.43 26.46 26.25
N LEU A 22 -2.61 26.92 25.87
CA LEU A 22 -3.04 28.28 26.14
C LEU A 22 -3.14 28.58 27.65
N ILE A 23 -3.85 27.71 28.40
CA ILE A 23 -4.19 27.95 29.81
C ILE A 23 -2.98 27.75 30.73
N PHE A 24 -2.22 26.67 30.55
CA PHE A 24 -1.17 26.29 31.48
C PHE A 24 0.22 26.76 31.06
N PHE A 25 0.46 26.96 29.75
CA PHE A 25 1.75 27.38 29.23
C PHE A 25 1.75 28.78 28.64
N GLY A 26 0.58 29.49 28.60
CA GLY A 26 0.46 30.86 28.11
C GLY A 26 0.71 31.02 26.60
N ASP A 27 0.54 29.92 25.81
CA ASP A 27 0.78 29.96 24.39
C ASP A 27 -0.40 30.60 23.63
N THR A 28 -0.34 31.90 23.50
CA THR A 28 -1.42 32.72 22.88
C THR A 28 -1.50 32.56 21.36
N GLU A 29 -0.42 32.07 20.71
CA GLU A 29 -0.36 31.92 19.26
C GLU A 29 -0.86 30.55 18.76
N ILE A 30 -1.09 29.58 19.65
CA ILE A 30 -1.40 28.20 19.28
C ILE A 30 -2.64 28.09 18.39
N PHE A 31 -3.73 28.80 18.72
CA PHE A 31 -4.95 28.74 17.91
C PHE A 31 -4.77 29.36 16.54
N LYS A 32 -4.03 30.48 16.46
CA LYS A 32 -3.68 31.09 15.18
C LYS A 32 -2.84 30.12 14.33
N LEU A 33 -1.81 29.53 14.91
CA LEU A 33 -0.96 28.55 14.21
C LEU A 33 -1.77 27.37 13.64
N ILE A 34 -2.73 26.85 14.42
CA ILE A 34 -3.60 25.77 13.97
C ILE A 34 -4.50 26.22 12.83
N VAL A 35 -5.17 27.38 12.95
CA VAL A 35 -6.11 27.90 11.95
C VAL A 35 -5.38 28.26 10.65
N ASP A 36 -4.29 29.01 10.72
CA ASP A 36 -3.47 29.36 9.54
C ASP A 36 -2.96 28.08 8.85
N GLY A 37 -2.55 27.09 9.64
CA GLY A 37 -2.13 25.77 9.13
C GLY A 37 -3.25 25.00 8.42
N THR A 38 -4.54 25.22 8.74
CA THR A 38 -5.64 24.58 7.99
C THR A 38 -5.74 25.13 6.57
N PHE A 39 -5.63 26.43 6.41
CA PHE A 39 -5.65 27.07 5.08
C PHE A 39 -4.44 26.69 4.25
N GLU A 40 -3.25 26.67 4.86
CA GLU A 40 -2.03 26.27 4.17
C GLU A 40 -2.10 24.78 3.76
N SER A 41 -2.55 23.89 4.64
CA SER A 41 -2.72 22.47 4.32
C SER A 41 -3.72 22.24 3.17
N ALA A 42 -4.82 23.02 3.14
CA ALA A 42 -5.80 22.95 2.06
C ALA A 42 -5.20 23.40 0.71
N LYS A 43 -4.48 24.53 0.71
CA LYS A 43 -3.79 25.06 -0.48
C LYS A 43 -2.75 24.08 -1.00
N VAL A 44 -1.89 23.58 -0.12
CA VAL A 44 -0.88 22.55 -0.42
C VAL A 44 -1.51 21.30 -1.02
N GLY A 45 -2.63 20.83 -0.45
CA GLY A 45 -3.33 19.63 -0.93
C GLY A 45 -3.78 19.75 -2.38
N VAL A 46 -4.24 20.92 -2.81
CA VAL A 46 -4.72 21.15 -4.17
C VAL A 46 -3.59 21.55 -5.11
N MET A 47 -2.86 22.63 -4.77
CA MET A 47 -1.95 23.30 -5.69
C MET A 47 -0.62 22.56 -5.83
N ASP A 48 -0.06 22.09 -4.71
CA ASP A 48 1.28 21.52 -4.70
C ASP A 48 1.26 19.98 -4.88
N ILE A 49 0.12 19.32 -4.61
CA ILE A 49 0.02 17.86 -4.67
C ILE A 49 -0.96 17.41 -5.75
N ALA A 50 -2.24 17.79 -5.66
CA ALA A 50 -3.27 17.20 -6.52
C ALA A 50 -3.11 17.61 -7.98
N LEU A 51 -2.82 18.88 -8.28
CA LEU A 51 -2.64 19.33 -9.65
C LEU A 51 -1.43 18.70 -10.36
N PRO A 52 -0.22 18.67 -9.75
CA PRO A 52 0.90 17.94 -10.34
C PRO A 52 0.64 16.43 -10.49
N LEU A 53 -0.11 15.83 -9.54
CA LEU A 53 -0.47 14.42 -9.58
C LEU A 53 -1.29 14.05 -10.81
N VAL A 54 -2.12 14.97 -11.35
CA VAL A 54 -2.93 14.73 -12.56
C VAL A 54 -2.07 14.25 -13.72
N GLY A 55 -0.96 14.94 -14.01
CA GLY A 55 -0.07 14.58 -15.13
C GLY A 55 0.54 13.18 -14.96
N ILE A 56 1.07 12.91 -13.76
CA ILE A 56 1.73 11.63 -13.46
C ILE A 56 0.74 10.46 -13.47
N MET A 57 -0.43 10.63 -12.86
CA MET A 57 -1.47 9.59 -12.85
C MET A 57 -2.03 9.34 -14.25
N THR A 58 -2.20 10.39 -15.05
CA THR A 58 -2.60 10.30 -16.47
C THR A 58 -1.59 9.46 -17.26
N LEU A 59 -0.29 9.73 -17.10
CA LEU A 59 0.78 8.95 -17.72
C LEU A 59 0.72 7.48 -17.33
N TRP A 60 0.74 7.21 -16.01
CA TRP A 60 0.84 5.84 -15.53
C TRP A 60 -0.42 5.01 -15.81
N LEU A 61 -1.63 5.55 -15.60
CA LEU A 61 -2.86 4.82 -15.92
C LEU A 61 -3.04 4.63 -17.43
N GLY A 62 -2.51 5.55 -18.25
CA GLY A 62 -2.40 5.34 -19.69
C GLY A 62 -1.51 4.14 -20.05
N ILE A 63 -0.32 4.05 -19.47
CA ILE A 63 0.62 2.93 -19.67
C ILE A 63 0.00 1.61 -19.15
N MET A 64 -0.64 1.63 -17.99
CA MET A 64 -1.28 0.44 -17.41
C MET A 64 -2.42 -0.08 -18.28
N ASN A 65 -3.23 0.79 -18.88
CA ASN A 65 -4.30 0.38 -19.79
C ASN A 65 -3.73 -0.29 -21.07
N ILE A 66 -2.57 0.15 -21.57
CA ILE A 66 -1.86 -0.56 -22.64
C ILE A 66 -1.53 -1.98 -22.19
N GLY A 67 -0.96 -2.14 -20.99
CA GLY A 67 -0.62 -3.45 -20.41
C GLY A 67 -1.83 -4.37 -20.22
N GLU A 68 -2.95 -3.83 -19.76
CA GLU A 68 -4.20 -4.56 -19.61
C GLU A 68 -4.71 -5.08 -20.97
N LYS A 69 -4.79 -4.21 -21.99
CA LYS A 69 -5.18 -4.59 -23.35
C LYS A 69 -4.16 -5.52 -24.02
N ALA A 70 -2.88 -5.38 -23.71
CA ALA A 70 -1.83 -6.33 -24.08
C ALA A 70 -2.02 -7.71 -23.45
N GLY A 71 -2.85 -7.83 -22.40
CA GLY A 71 -3.18 -9.09 -21.72
C GLY A 71 -2.20 -9.45 -20.62
N ALA A 72 -1.53 -8.48 -20.00
CA ALA A 72 -0.62 -8.69 -18.89
C ALA A 72 -1.32 -9.39 -17.72
N ILE A 73 -2.57 -9.03 -17.38
CA ILE A 73 -3.37 -9.69 -16.35
C ILE A 73 -3.54 -11.18 -16.69
N ASN A 74 -3.94 -11.51 -17.93
CA ASN A 74 -4.13 -12.89 -18.36
C ASN A 74 -2.83 -13.70 -18.35
N PHE A 75 -1.71 -13.08 -18.69
CA PHE A 75 -0.39 -13.70 -18.63
C PHE A 75 -0.02 -14.07 -17.19
N LEU A 76 -0.13 -13.12 -16.26
CA LEU A 76 0.13 -13.37 -14.85
C LEU A 76 -0.83 -14.40 -14.25
N SER A 77 -2.12 -14.33 -14.63
CA SER A 77 -3.11 -15.30 -14.16
C SER A 77 -2.78 -16.73 -14.52
N ARG A 78 -2.19 -16.99 -15.69
CA ARG A 78 -1.72 -18.34 -16.08
C ARG A 78 -0.56 -18.82 -15.21
N ILE A 79 0.32 -17.93 -14.82
CA ILE A 79 1.47 -18.22 -13.99
C ILE A 79 1.03 -18.48 -12.54
N ILE A 80 0.13 -17.65 -11.99
CA ILE A 80 -0.30 -17.66 -10.59
C ILE A 80 -1.39 -18.71 -10.33
N GLY A 81 -2.19 -19.05 -11.33
CA GLY A 81 -3.34 -19.97 -11.22
C GLY A 81 -3.05 -21.30 -10.52
N PRO A 82 -1.97 -22.02 -10.87
CA PRO A 82 -1.61 -23.27 -10.19
C PRO A 82 -1.37 -23.12 -8.69
N PHE A 83 -0.78 -22.02 -8.25
CA PHE A 83 -0.59 -21.69 -6.84
C PHE A 83 -1.93 -21.47 -6.13
N PHE A 84 -2.82 -20.65 -6.72
CA PHE A 84 -4.15 -20.36 -6.17
C PHE A 84 -4.99 -21.63 -5.98
N SER A 85 -4.97 -22.56 -6.94
CA SER A 85 -5.73 -23.79 -6.81
C SER A 85 -5.31 -24.67 -5.61
N ARG A 86 -4.12 -24.46 -5.04
CA ARG A 86 -3.60 -25.19 -3.89
C ARG A 86 -3.89 -24.51 -2.56
N ILE A 87 -3.96 -23.18 -2.54
CA ILE A 87 -4.24 -22.45 -1.30
C ILE A 87 -5.74 -22.21 -1.07
N PHE A 88 -6.60 -22.54 -2.04
CA PHE A 88 -8.06 -22.50 -1.94
C PHE A 88 -8.70 -23.90 -2.12
N PRO A 89 -8.43 -24.86 -1.25
CA PRO A 89 -8.88 -26.25 -1.44
C PRO A 89 -10.40 -26.42 -1.37
N GLU A 90 -11.13 -25.50 -0.71
CA GLU A 90 -12.58 -25.52 -0.59
C GLU A 90 -13.31 -25.00 -1.83
N VAL A 91 -12.60 -24.35 -2.75
CA VAL A 91 -13.18 -23.86 -4.02
C VAL A 91 -13.20 -25.03 -5.03
N PRO A 92 -14.37 -25.38 -5.59
CA PRO A 92 -14.47 -26.46 -6.55
C PRO A 92 -13.58 -26.21 -7.78
N LYS A 93 -13.03 -27.30 -8.34
CA LYS A 93 -12.23 -27.22 -9.58
C LYS A 93 -13.06 -26.57 -10.69
N ASN A 94 -12.44 -25.65 -11.42
CA ASN A 94 -13.07 -24.90 -12.53
C ASN A 94 -14.20 -23.92 -12.09
N HIS A 95 -14.35 -23.64 -10.79
CA HIS A 95 -15.29 -22.63 -10.33
C HIS A 95 -14.81 -21.21 -10.74
N PRO A 96 -15.73 -20.32 -11.21
CA PRO A 96 -15.38 -18.97 -11.66
C PRO A 96 -14.63 -18.13 -10.59
N ALA A 97 -14.87 -18.39 -9.30
CA ALA A 97 -14.20 -17.72 -8.19
C ALA A 97 -12.68 -17.77 -8.32
N THR A 98 -12.10 -18.92 -8.71
CA THR A 98 -10.64 -19.03 -8.88
C THR A 98 -10.14 -18.06 -9.94
N GLY A 99 -10.81 -17.96 -11.07
CA GLY A 99 -10.46 -17.01 -12.13
C GLY A 99 -10.53 -15.56 -11.64
N HIS A 100 -11.61 -15.17 -10.97
CA HIS A 100 -11.80 -13.81 -10.47
C HIS A 100 -10.76 -13.44 -9.39
N MET A 101 -10.45 -14.37 -8.45
CA MET A 101 -9.41 -14.16 -7.43
C MET A 101 -8.03 -13.98 -8.06
N VAL A 102 -7.67 -14.83 -9.01
CA VAL A 102 -6.37 -14.75 -9.71
C VAL A 102 -6.26 -13.47 -10.53
N MET A 103 -7.33 -13.04 -11.20
CA MET A 103 -7.35 -11.77 -11.94
C MET A 103 -7.21 -10.57 -11.00
N ASN A 104 -7.91 -10.58 -9.86
CA ASN A 104 -7.77 -9.55 -8.84
C ASN A 104 -6.32 -9.45 -8.33
N PHE A 105 -5.75 -10.58 -7.94
CA PHE A 105 -4.37 -10.63 -7.46
C PHE A 105 -3.35 -10.20 -8.52
N SER A 106 -3.55 -10.60 -9.78
CA SER A 106 -2.70 -10.18 -10.90
C SER A 106 -2.79 -8.68 -11.18
N ALA A 107 -3.99 -8.10 -11.05
CA ALA A 107 -4.19 -6.66 -11.20
C ALA A 107 -3.52 -5.88 -10.06
N ASN A 108 -3.66 -6.33 -8.80
CA ASN A 108 -2.96 -5.75 -7.65
C ASN A 108 -1.44 -5.84 -7.80
N LEU A 109 -0.93 -6.98 -8.24
CA LEU A 109 0.50 -7.18 -8.48
C LEU A 109 1.07 -6.14 -9.46
N LEU A 110 0.28 -5.75 -10.45
CA LEU A 110 0.65 -4.72 -11.43
C LEU A 110 0.36 -3.29 -10.96
N GLY A 111 -0.24 -3.08 -9.77
CA GLY A 111 -0.64 -1.75 -9.30
C GLY A 111 -1.85 -1.17 -10.06
N LEU A 112 -2.71 -2.04 -10.62
CA LEU A 112 -3.93 -1.67 -11.36
C LEU A 112 -5.14 -1.60 -10.42
N ASP A 113 -5.14 -0.68 -9.45
CA ASP A 113 -6.17 -0.56 -8.42
C ASP A 113 -7.59 -0.48 -9.01
N ASN A 114 -7.75 0.25 -10.13
CA ASN A 114 -9.04 0.41 -10.82
C ASN A 114 -9.58 -0.90 -11.42
N ALA A 115 -8.69 -1.80 -11.87
CA ALA A 115 -9.07 -3.12 -12.38
C ALA A 115 -9.19 -4.16 -11.24
N ALA A 116 -8.37 -4.04 -10.21
CA ALA A 116 -8.35 -4.97 -9.09
C ALA A 116 -9.68 -4.99 -8.32
N THR A 117 -10.24 -3.83 -7.97
CA THR A 117 -11.47 -3.74 -7.18
C THR A 117 -12.67 -4.45 -7.83
N PRO A 118 -13.03 -4.22 -9.11
CA PRO A 118 -14.11 -4.97 -9.77
C PRO A 118 -13.90 -6.48 -9.79
N PHE A 119 -12.66 -6.95 -10.02
CA PHE A 119 -12.36 -8.39 -9.97
C PHE A 119 -12.50 -8.95 -8.56
N GLY A 120 -12.10 -8.19 -7.53
CA GLY A 120 -12.26 -8.57 -6.13
C GLY A 120 -13.73 -8.69 -5.71
N LEU A 121 -14.58 -7.75 -6.13
CA LEU A 121 -16.02 -7.81 -5.88
C LEU A 121 -16.65 -9.04 -6.56
N LYS A 122 -16.28 -9.33 -7.82
CA LYS A 122 -16.71 -10.55 -8.51
C LYS A 122 -16.20 -11.83 -7.83
N ALA A 123 -14.97 -11.82 -7.36
CA ALA A 123 -14.42 -12.94 -6.58
C ALA A 123 -15.23 -13.19 -5.33
N MET A 124 -15.55 -12.13 -4.56
CA MET A 124 -16.37 -12.25 -3.35
C MET A 124 -17.79 -12.73 -3.64
N GLN A 125 -18.43 -12.25 -4.73
CA GLN A 125 -19.74 -12.74 -5.16
C GLN A 125 -19.70 -14.24 -5.49
N SER A 126 -18.73 -14.67 -6.30
CA SER A 126 -18.57 -16.08 -6.65
C SER A 126 -18.23 -16.96 -5.45
N LEU A 127 -17.45 -16.48 -4.48
CA LEU A 127 -17.18 -17.18 -3.23
C LEU A 127 -18.43 -17.25 -2.34
N GLN A 128 -19.28 -16.21 -2.37
CA GLN A 128 -20.54 -16.19 -1.63
C GLN A 128 -21.55 -17.18 -2.17
N GLU A 129 -21.56 -17.47 -3.47
CA GLU A 129 -22.43 -18.49 -4.08
C GLU A 129 -22.19 -19.86 -3.45
N ILE A 130 -20.94 -20.22 -3.19
CA ILE A 130 -20.54 -21.51 -2.58
C ILE A 130 -20.43 -21.46 -1.04
N ASN A 131 -20.64 -20.29 -0.43
CA ASN A 131 -20.59 -20.16 1.02
C ASN A 131 -21.85 -20.75 1.67
N PRO A 132 -21.74 -21.77 2.56
CA PRO A 132 -22.92 -22.37 3.20
C PRO A 132 -23.60 -21.45 4.21
N ASP A 133 -22.86 -20.59 4.92
CA ASP A 133 -23.40 -19.61 5.87
C ASP A 133 -23.26 -18.20 5.29
N LYS A 134 -24.38 -17.65 4.80
CA LYS A 134 -24.37 -16.37 4.09
C LYS A 134 -24.00 -15.16 4.96
N ASP A 135 -24.17 -15.26 6.27
CA ASP A 135 -23.83 -14.18 7.22
C ASP A 135 -22.40 -14.26 7.77
N THR A 136 -21.74 -15.41 7.59
CA THR A 136 -20.40 -15.68 8.15
C THR A 136 -19.37 -15.87 7.06
N ALA A 137 -18.20 -15.26 7.17
CA ALA A 137 -17.12 -15.40 6.22
C ALA A 137 -16.65 -16.86 6.13
N SER A 138 -16.58 -17.42 4.90
CA SER A 138 -16.00 -18.74 4.62
C SER A 138 -14.47 -18.70 4.72
N ASN A 139 -13.84 -19.86 4.83
CA ASN A 139 -12.38 -19.97 4.84
C ASN A 139 -11.76 -19.40 3.53
N ALA A 140 -12.35 -19.68 2.39
CA ALA A 140 -11.89 -19.16 1.10
C ALA A 140 -11.98 -17.61 1.05
N GLN A 141 -13.10 -17.05 1.54
CA GLN A 141 -13.25 -15.58 1.60
C GLN A 141 -12.23 -14.92 2.54
N ILE A 142 -11.92 -15.54 3.68
CA ILE A 142 -10.91 -15.04 4.61
C ILE A 142 -9.51 -15.11 3.99
N MET A 143 -9.13 -16.23 3.38
CA MET A 143 -7.85 -16.37 2.69
C MET A 143 -7.71 -15.34 1.57
N PHE A 144 -8.73 -15.18 0.75
CA PHE A 144 -8.73 -14.18 -0.33
C PHE A 144 -8.56 -12.77 0.21
N LEU A 145 -9.30 -12.42 1.27
CA LEU A 145 -9.23 -11.10 1.89
C LEU A 145 -7.83 -10.83 2.47
N VAL A 146 -7.24 -11.77 3.22
CA VAL A 146 -5.91 -11.59 3.83
C VAL A 146 -4.82 -11.47 2.77
N LEU A 147 -4.89 -12.23 1.67
CA LEU A 147 -3.98 -12.08 0.55
C LEU A 147 -4.13 -10.73 -0.16
N HIS A 148 -5.36 -10.23 -0.26
CA HIS A 148 -5.60 -8.90 -0.85
C HIS A 148 -5.08 -7.79 0.06
N THR A 149 -5.36 -7.84 1.38
CA THR A 149 -4.89 -6.82 2.33
C THR A 149 -3.37 -6.80 2.49
N SER A 150 -2.70 -7.94 2.36
CA SER A 150 -1.23 -7.99 2.35
C SER A 150 -0.60 -7.30 1.14
N GLY A 151 -1.39 -7.05 0.09
CA GLY A 151 -1.14 -6.09 -0.97
C GLY A 151 0.15 -6.32 -1.77
N LEU A 152 0.49 -7.58 -2.11
CA LEU A 152 1.69 -7.85 -2.91
C LEU A 152 1.66 -7.04 -4.20
N THR A 153 2.52 -6.03 -4.27
CA THR A 153 2.57 -5.06 -5.37
C THR A 153 3.98 -5.03 -5.96
N LEU A 154 4.08 -5.21 -7.28
CA LEU A 154 5.34 -5.04 -8.00
C LEU A 154 5.62 -3.57 -8.23
N ILE A 155 4.62 -2.77 -8.57
CA ILE A 155 4.82 -1.37 -8.99
C ILE A 155 4.01 -0.44 -8.08
N PRO A 156 4.64 0.22 -7.08
CA PRO A 156 3.96 1.15 -6.17
C PRO A 156 3.72 2.53 -6.83
N LEU A 157 2.92 2.56 -7.91
CA LEU A 157 2.76 3.71 -8.79
C LEU A 157 2.36 5.00 -8.07
N SER A 158 1.38 4.91 -7.19
CA SER A 158 0.86 6.09 -6.50
C SER A 158 1.89 6.71 -5.54
N ILE A 159 2.78 5.90 -4.96
CA ILE A 159 3.84 6.35 -4.07
C ILE A 159 4.94 7.01 -4.88
N MET A 160 5.37 6.37 -5.97
CA MET A 160 6.37 6.92 -6.88
C MET A 160 5.91 8.27 -7.47
N ALA A 161 4.61 8.39 -7.82
CA ALA A 161 4.02 9.63 -8.28
C ALA A 161 4.14 10.75 -7.23
N GLN A 162 3.84 10.46 -5.95
CA GLN A 162 3.96 11.44 -4.87
C GLN A 162 5.43 11.85 -4.63
N ARG A 163 6.36 10.91 -4.69
CA ARG A 163 7.79 11.21 -4.59
C ARG A 163 8.27 12.12 -5.71
N ALA A 164 7.85 11.84 -6.96
CA ALA A 164 8.18 12.68 -8.11
C ALA A 164 7.66 14.11 -7.95
N ILE A 165 6.43 14.29 -7.47
CA ILE A 165 5.82 15.60 -7.20
C ILE A 165 6.62 16.38 -6.16
N LEU A 166 7.07 15.70 -5.12
CA LEU A 166 7.82 16.31 -4.02
C LEU A 166 9.31 16.47 -4.32
N GLY A 167 9.73 16.22 -5.57
CA GLY A 167 11.09 16.48 -6.03
C GLY A 167 12.13 15.46 -5.57
N ALA A 168 11.72 14.20 -5.36
CA ALA A 168 12.68 13.13 -5.08
C ALA A 168 13.69 12.99 -6.22
N ALA A 169 14.95 12.79 -5.88
CA ALA A 169 16.04 12.62 -6.87
C ALA A 169 15.83 11.36 -7.74
N ASP A 170 15.31 10.28 -7.13
CA ASP A 170 14.82 9.09 -7.82
C ASP A 170 13.49 8.63 -7.20
N PRO A 171 12.35 8.90 -7.84
CA PRO A 171 11.05 8.42 -7.37
C PRO A 171 10.92 6.90 -7.28
N ALA A 172 11.74 6.16 -8.03
CA ALA A 172 11.66 4.70 -8.13
C ALA A 172 12.55 3.94 -7.13
N ASP A 173 13.36 4.61 -6.34
CA ASP A 173 14.30 3.96 -5.39
C ASP A 173 13.59 3.11 -4.32
N ILE A 174 12.32 3.42 -4.02
CA ILE A 174 11.48 2.66 -3.08
C ILE A 174 10.84 1.39 -3.68
N PHE A 175 11.04 1.12 -4.97
CA PHE A 175 10.41 0.01 -5.69
C PHE A 175 10.76 -1.35 -5.08
N ILE A 176 12.07 -1.66 -4.97
CA ILE A 176 12.55 -2.92 -4.40
C ILE A 176 12.19 -3.03 -2.90
N PRO A 177 12.41 -2.01 -2.06
CA PRO A 177 11.97 -2.00 -0.68
C PRO A 177 10.48 -2.29 -0.48
N CYS A 178 9.60 -1.66 -1.24
CA CYS A 178 8.15 -1.92 -1.17
C CYS A 178 7.81 -3.36 -1.58
N MET A 179 8.44 -3.87 -2.65
CA MET A 179 8.24 -5.25 -3.11
C MET A 179 8.62 -6.27 -2.04
N ILE A 180 9.74 -6.07 -1.34
CA ILE A 180 10.17 -6.97 -0.25
C ILE A 180 9.19 -6.88 0.91
N ALA A 181 8.80 -5.67 1.34
CA ALA A 181 7.89 -5.47 2.47
C ALA A 181 6.52 -6.12 2.21
N THR A 182 5.93 -5.91 1.02
CA THR A 182 4.64 -6.53 0.64
C THR A 182 4.75 -8.03 0.50
N TYR A 183 5.88 -8.55 0.02
CA TYR A 183 6.12 -9.99 -0.03
C TYR A 183 6.12 -10.63 1.36
N VAL A 184 6.83 -10.02 2.32
CA VAL A 184 6.85 -10.50 3.72
C VAL A 184 5.45 -10.46 4.32
N ALA A 185 4.70 -9.38 4.14
CA ALA A 185 3.31 -9.27 4.59
C ALA A 185 2.44 -10.40 4.02
N THR A 186 2.56 -10.66 2.71
CA THR A 186 1.81 -11.71 2.01
C THR A 186 2.16 -13.10 2.52
N VAL A 187 3.44 -13.40 2.70
CA VAL A 187 3.88 -14.72 3.20
C VAL A 187 3.40 -14.94 4.62
N VAL A 188 3.54 -13.96 5.51
CA VAL A 188 3.08 -14.06 6.90
C VAL A 188 1.57 -14.21 6.96
N GLY A 189 0.81 -13.41 6.23
CA GLY A 189 -0.65 -13.50 6.15
C GLY A 189 -1.10 -14.87 5.62
N LEU A 190 -0.49 -15.34 4.52
CA LEU A 190 -0.75 -16.66 3.94
C LEU A 190 -0.50 -17.79 4.94
N ILE A 191 0.68 -17.79 5.58
CA ILE A 191 1.05 -18.82 6.56
C ILE A 191 0.09 -18.83 7.73
N ALA A 192 -0.23 -17.66 8.30
CA ALA A 192 -1.15 -17.54 9.43
C ALA A 192 -2.54 -18.12 9.10
N VAL A 193 -3.09 -17.77 7.94
CA VAL A 193 -4.39 -18.31 7.49
C VAL A 193 -4.30 -19.78 7.19
N ALA A 194 -3.23 -20.24 6.50
CA ALA A 194 -3.03 -21.64 6.14
C ALA A 194 -2.94 -22.54 7.38
N ILE A 195 -2.21 -22.13 8.43
CA ILE A 195 -2.15 -22.84 9.70
C ILE A 195 -3.55 -22.95 10.32
N LYS A 196 -4.31 -21.83 10.37
CA LYS A 196 -5.66 -21.82 10.94
C LYS A 196 -6.64 -22.69 10.16
N GLN A 197 -6.50 -22.73 8.85
CA GLN A 197 -7.37 -23.52 7.95
C GLN A 197 -6.85 -24.95 7.69
N LYS A 198 -5.67 -25.31 8.25
CA LYS A 198 -5.00 -26.61 8.06
C LYS A 198 -4.70 -26.90 6.57
N ILE A 199 -4.35 -25.86 5.80
CA ILE A 199 -3.96 -25.99 4.40
C ILE A 199 -2.52 -26.51 4.33
N ASN A 200 -2.29 -27.54 3.52
CA ASN A 200 -0.96 -28.10 3.32
C ASN A 200 -0.10 -27.19 2.44
N LEU A 201 0.78 -26.42 3.06
CA LEU A 201 1.76 -25.59 2.37
C LEU A 201 2.98 -26.37 1.83
N PHE A 202 3.18 -27.62 2.27
CA PHE A 202 4.27 -28.50 1.79
C PHE A 202 3.99 -29.14 0.42
N ASN A 203 3.02 -28.61 -0.32
CA ASN A 203 2.79 -29.00 -1.70
C ASN A 203 3.90 -28.43 -2.59
N ILE A 204 4.41 -29.25 -3.53
CA ILE A 204 5.53 -28.86 -4.41
C ILE A 204 5.25 -27.56 -5.18
N VAL A 205 4.02 -27.31 -5.60
CA VAL A 205 3.65 -26.06 -6.30
C VAL A 205 3.77 -24.87 -5.36
N VAL A 206 3.28 -24.98 -4.12
CA VAL A 206 3.33 -23.90 -3.12
C VAL A 206 4.79 -23.64 -2.72
N ILE A 207 5.55 -24.69 -2.44
CA ILE A 207 6.98 -24.57 -2.09
C ILE A 207 7.78 -23.96 -3.24
N SER A 208 7.55 -24.40 -4.48
CA SER A 208 8.27 -23.86 -5.64
C SER A 208 8.00 -22.35 -5.82
N TRP A 209 6.75 -21.92 -5.59
CA TRP A 209 6.37 -20.53 -5.69
C TRP A 209 6.94 -19.68 -4.54
N LEU A 210 6.59 -20.02 -3.31
CA LEU A 210 7.05 -19.28 -2.14
C LEU A 210 8.57 -19.42 -1.96
N GLY A 211 9.08 -20.64 -2.06
CA GLY A 211 10.51 -20.91 -1.94
C GLY A 211 11.35 -20.25 -3.03
N GLY A 212 10.87 -20.27 -4.28
CA GLY A 212 11.57 -19.63 -5.41
C GLY A 212 11.68 -18.12 -5.22
N ILE A 213 10.58 -17.44 -4.86
CA ILE A 213 10.59 -16.00 -4.61
C ILE A 213 11.42 -15.68 -3.34
N THR A 214 11.24 -16.46 -2.27
CA THR A 214 12.03 -16.28 -1.03
C THR A 214 13.52 -16.44 -1.28
N LEU A 215 13.94 -17.47 -2.03
CA LEU A 215 15.35 -17.69 -2.36
C LEU A 215 15.91 -16.57 -3.24
N PHE A 216 15.11 -16.08 -4.20
CA PHE A 216 15.52 -14.94 -5.02
C PHE A 216 15.73 -13.69 -4.16
N LEU A 217 14.75 -13.33 -3.31
CA LEU A 217 14.85 -12.15 -2.45
C LEU A 217 15.95 -12.30 -1.40
N ALA A 218 16.05 -13.46 -0.75
CA ALA A 218 17.11 -13.74 0.21
C ALA A 218 18.50 -13.70 -0.44
N GLY A 219 18.64 -14.28 -1.65
CA GLY A 219 19.87 -14.19 -2.43
C GLY A 219 20.24 -12.77 -2.82
N MET A 220 19.26 -11.95 -3.19
CA MET A 220 19.47 -10.53 -3.48
C MET A 220 19.92 -9.77 -2.23
N ILE A 221 19.24 -9.97 -1.08
CA ILE A 221 19.62 -9.34 0.19
C ILE A 221 21.02 -9.81 0.59
N TYR A 222 21.31 -11.12 0.52
CA TYR A 222 22.64 -11.67 0.82
C TYR A 222 23.73 -11.05 -0.05
N TYR A 223 23.46 -10.91 -1.37
CA TYR A 223 24.40 -10.25 -2.28
C TYR A 223 24.62 -8.79 -1.91
N PHE A 224 23.56 -8.04 -1.61
CA PHE A 224 23.65 -6.64 -1.21
C PHE A 224 24.46 -6.47 0.10
N THR A 225 24.19 -7.28 1.12
CA THR A 225 24.83 -7.13 2.43
C THR A 225 26.30 -7.58 2.45
N ASN A 226 26.69 -8.53 1.60
CA ASN A 226 28.05 -9.12 1.68
C ASN A 226 29.01 -8.63 0.58
N PHE A 227 28.50 -8.10 -0.53
CA PHE A 227 29.32 -7.78 -1.69
C PHE A 227 29.27 -6.31 -2.13
N LEU A 228 28.30 -5.52 -1.60
CA LEU A 228 28.14 -4.12 -1.99
C LEU A 228 28.32 -3.20 -0.78
N SER A 229 28.93 -2.02 -1.02
CA SER A 229 28.87 -0.91 -0.05
C SER A 229 27.49 -0.26 -0.06
N LYS A 230 27.17 0.55 0.96
CA LYS A 230 25.87 1.26 1.02
C LYS A 230 25.61 2.11 -0.22
N GLU A 231 26.61 2.85 -0.70
CA GLU A 231 26.51 3.66 -1.91
C GLU A 231 26.26 2.80 -3.15
N GLN A 232 26.90 1.62 -3.22
CA GLN A 232 26.67 0.67 -4.32
C GLN A 232 25.29 0.06 -4.27
N ILE A 233 24.74 -0.25 -3.08
CA ILE A 233 23.36 -0.75 -2.91
C ILE A 233 22.38 0.28 -3.46
N GLU A 234 22.55 1.57 -3.12
CA GLU A 234 21.69 2.64 -3.63
C GLU A 234 21.74 2.72 -5.16
N VAL A 235 22.95 2.75 -5.75
CA VAL A 235 23.14 2.82 -7.20
C VAL A 235 22.55 1.59 -7.89
N VAL A 236 22.85 0.37 -7.42
CA VAL A 236 22.37 -0.88 -8.03
C VAL A 236 20.85 -0.99 -7.91
N SER A 237 20.28 -0.65 -6.75
CA SER A 237 18.82 -0.65 -6.54
C SER A 237 18.15 0.36 -7.48
N ARG A 238 18.67 1.58 -7.59
CA ARG A 238 18.16 2.61 -8.48
C ARG A 238 18.18 2.16 -9.95
N VAL A 239 19.33 1.68 -10.43
CA VAL A 239 19.46 1.20 -11.80
C VAL A 239 18.53 0.01 -12.07
N ALA A 240 18.48 -0.96 -11.17
CA ALA A 240 17.62 -2.13 -11.31
C ALA A 240 16.12 -1.75 -11.32
N SER A 241 15.68 -0.89 -10.41
CA SER A 241 14.30 -0.43 -10.35
C SER A 241 13.86 0.29 -11.62
N ASN A 242 14.65 1.25 -12.10
CA ASN A 242 14.34 2.01 -13.31
C ASN A 242 14.41 1.12 -14.57
N PHE A 243 15.38 0.19 -14.64
CA PHE A 243 15.48 -0.78 -15.73
C PHE A 243 14.24 -1.69 -15.77
N ILE A 244 13.82 -2.24 -14.62
CA ILE A 244 12.63 -3.10 -14.52
C ILE A 244 11.38 -2.33 -14.95
N LEU A 245 11.18 -1.12 -14.42
CA LEU A 245 10.04 -0.28 -14.77
C LEU A 245 9.95 0.02 -16.25
N PHE A 246 11.06 0.48 -16.84
CA PHE A 246 11.08 0.78 -18.28
C PHE A 246 10.90 -0.48 -19.13
N SER A 247 11.47 -1.61 -18.72
CA SER A 247 11.27 -2.91 -19.38
C SER A 247 9.81 -3.36 -19.36
N ILE A 248 9.08 -3.13 -18.25
CA ILE A 248 7.64 -3.41 -18.16
C ILE A 248 6.85 -2.53 -19.13
N ILE A 249 7.16 -1.23 -19.22
CA ILE A 249 6.53 -0.31 -20.18
C ILE A 249 6.73 -0.82 -21.61
N VAL A 250 7.98 -1.13 -21.97
CA VAL A 250 8.30 -1.66 -23.30
C VAL A 250 7.59 -2.98 -23.57
N ALA A 251 7.56 -3.89 -22.59
CA ALA A 251 6.86 -5.17 -22.71
C ALA A 251 5.35 -4.98 -22.94
N PHE A 252 4.71 -4.00 -22.29
CA PHE A 252 3.31 -3.67 -22.52
C PHE A 252 3.07 -3.16 -23.94
N ILE A 253 3.93 -2.26 -24.43
CA ILE A 253 3.83 -1.72 -25.80
C ILE A 253 4.02 -2.85 -26.83
N LEU A 254 5.04 -3.68 -26.67
CA LEU A 254 5.31 -4.81 -27.57
C LEU A 254 4.18 -5.85 -27.54
N GLY A 255 3.64 -6.13 -26.34
CA GLY A 255 2.50 -7.01 -26.16
C GLY A 255 1.25 -6.49 -26.86
N ALA A 256 0.98 -5.19 -26.76
CA ALA A 256 -0.15 -4.52 -27.41
C ALA A 256 0.02 -4.54 -28.96
N LEU A 257 1.22 -4.26 -29.47
CA LEU A 257 1.54 -4.36 -30.89
C LEU A 257 1.31 -5.79 -31.42
N ARG A 258 1.78 -6.80 -30.69
CA ARG A 258 1.56 -8.22 -31.05
C ARG A 258 0.09 -8.58 -31.13
N LYS A 259 -0.76 -7.96 -30.30
CA LYS A 259 -2.22 -8.15 -30.31
C LYS A 259 -2.95 -7.20 -31.26
N LYS A 260 -2.22 -6.39 -32.03
CA LYS A 260 -2.77 -5.38 -32.96
C LYS A 260 -3.69 -4.36 -32.25
N VAL A 261 -3.42 -4.04 -31.00
CA VAL A 261 -4.09 -2.98 -30.25
C VAL A 261 -3.56 -1.63 -30.71
N ASN A 262 -4.44 -0.66 -30.92
CA ASN A 262 -4.03 0.72 -31.12
C ASN A 262 -3.46 1.27 -29.78
N VAL A 263 -2.13 1.33 -29.70
CA VAL A 263 -1.39 1.65 -28.47
C VAL A 263 -1.73 3.07 -27.99
N TYR A 264 -1.80 4.04 -28.89
CA TYR A 264 -2.07 5.42 -28.56
C TYR A 264 -3.52 5.61 -28.04
N GLU A 265 -4.50 5.01 -28.69
CA GLU A 265 -5.90 5.06 -28.20
C GLU A 265 -6.05 4.36 -26.85
N ALA A 266 -5.40 3.22 -26.66
CA ALA A 266 -5.37 2.54 -25.36
C ALA A 266 -4.76 3.43 -24.30
N PHE A 267 -3.65 4.13 -24.59
CA PHE A 267 -3.07 5.10 -23.69
C PHE A 267 -4.07 6.22 -23.32
N ILE A 268 -4.68 6.86 -24.31
CA ILE A 268 -5.63 7.97 -24.08
C ILE A 268 -6.83 7.54 -23.23
N GLU A 269 -7.36 6.34 -23.45
CA GLU A 269 -8.46 5.80 -22.66
C GLU A 269 -8.08 5.64 -21.18
N GLY A 270 -6.90 5.04 -20.90
CA GLY A 270 -6.36 4.92 -19.53
C GLY A 270 -6.01 6.28 -18.92
N ALA A 271 -5.47 7.19 -19.71
CA ALA A 271 -5.13 8.54 -19.32
C ALA A 271 -6.36 9.35 -18.82
N LYS A 272 -7.51 9.22 -19.50
CA LYS A 272 -8.79 9.82 -19.05
C LYS A 272 -9.19 9.31 -17.67
N ASN A 273 -9.02 8.01 -17.41
CA ASN A 273 -9.28 7.43 -16.09
C ASN A 273 -8.33 8.00 -15.02
N GLY A 274 -7.08 8.27 -15.38
CA GLY A 274 -6.09 8.92 -14.51
C GLY A 274 -6.54 10.31 -14.05
N PHE A 275 -7.02 11.11 -14.97
CA PHE A 275 -7.57 12.44 -14.68
C PHE A 275 -8.77 12.36 -13.73
N THR A 276 -9.73 11.51 -14.02
CA THR A 276 -10.94 11.32 -13.19
C THR A 276 -10.58 10.83 -11.78
N THR A 277 -9.62 9.91 -11.68
CA THR A 277 -9.12 9.40 -10.40
C THR A 277 -8.52 10.53 -9.55
N CYS A 278 -7.71 11.41 -10.15
CA CYS A 278 -7.14 12.56 -9.42
C CYS A 278 -8.21 13.49 -8.88
N ILE A 279 -9.21 13.86 -9.68
CA ILE A 279 -10.32 14.72 -9.22
C ILE A 279 -11.04 14.08 -8.03
N THR A 280 -11.28 12.78 -8.09
CA THR A 280 -11.96 12.04 -7.01
C THR A 280 -11.14 12.01 -5.71
N ILE A 281 -9.81 12.01 -5.81
CA ILE A 281 -8.91 11.95 -4.64
C ILE A 281 -8.79 13.31 -3.92
N ILE A 282 -8.95 14.44 -4.61
CA ILE A 282 -8.74 15.79 -4.05
C ILE A 282 -9.46 16.02 -2.71
N PRO A 283 -10.78 15.80 -2.57
CA PRO A 283 -11.47 16.08 -1.31
C PRO A 283 -10.94 15.24 -0.14
N TYR A 284 -10.59 13.98 -0.39
CA TYR A 284 -10.03 13.08 0.62
C TYR A 284 -8.62 13.53 1.03
N LEU A 285 -7.80 13.93 0.06
CA LEU A 285 -6.45 14.42 0.30
C LEU A 285 -6.48 15.70 1.14
N VAL A 286 -7.28 16.69 0.73
CA VAL A 286 -7.43 17.96 1.46
C VAL A 286 -7.96 17.70 2.87
N GLY A 287 -9.05 16.93 3.02
CA GLY A 287 -9.63 16.64 4.33
C GLY A 287 -8.65 15.99 5.29
N MET A 288 -7.82 15.05 4.79
CA MET A 288 -6.82 14.37 5.63
C MET A 288 -5.60 15.23 5.92
N LEU A 289 -5.08 15.98 4.94
CA LEU A 289 -3.94 16.88 5.17
C LEU A 289 -4.28 17.99 6.17
N VAL A 290 -5.49 18.53 6.11
CA VAL A 290 -5.97 19.50 7.10
C VAL A 290 -6.03 18.88 8.49
N ALA A 291 -6.61 17.69 8.64
CA ALA A 291 -6.71 17.01 9.93
C ALA A 291 -5.32 16.67 10.53
N ILE A 292 -4.39 16.18 9.68
CA ILE A 292 -3.00 15.92 10.07
C ILE A 292 -2.28 17.22 10.44
N GLY A 293 -2.47 18.28 9.66
CA GLY A 293 -1.91 19.61 9.93
C GLY A 293 -2.34 20.16 11.28
N VAL A 294 -3.64 20.03 11.59
CA VAL A 294 -4.20 20.41 12.91
C VAL A 294 -3.54 19.62 14.04
N LEU A 295 -3.43 18.28 13.88
CA LEU A 295 -2.80 17.41 14.87
C LEU A 295 -1.30 17.73 15.06
N ARG A 296 -0.58 18.03 13.98
CA ARG A 296 0.83 18.40 14.02
C ARG A 296 1.03 19.78 14.67
N ASN A 297 0.29 20.79 14.23
CA ASN A 297 0.45 22.16 14.70
C ASN A 297 0.05 22.32 16.19
N SER A 298 -0.85 21.48 16.70
CA SER A 298 -1.15 21.40 18.13
C SER A 298 -0.02 20.78 18.96
N GLY A 299 0.94 20.06 18.33
CA GLY A 299 2.02 19.33 18.98
C GLY A 299 1.69 17.87 19.32
N VAL A 300 0.44 17.42 19.16
CA VAL A 300 0.00 16.06 19.53
C VAL A 300 0.80 14.99 18.78
N LEU A 301 1.06 15.21 17.49
CA LEU A 301 1.81 14.24 16.70
C LEU A 301 3.24 14.04 17.25
N GLY A 302 3.89 15.13 17.69
CA GLY A 302 5.18 15.05 18.37
C GLY A 302 5.11 14.20 19.64
N TYR A 303 4.14 14.43 20.51
CA TYR A 303 3.98 13.64 21.75
C TYR A 303 3.75 12.14 21.48
N ILE A 304 3.01 11.79 20.41
CA ILE A 304 2.82 10.38 20.01
C ILE A 304 4.16 9.77 19.59
N VAL A 305 4.91 10.46 18.72
CA VAL A 305 6.22 9.99 18.25
C VAL A 305 7.20 9.88 19.42
N ASP A 306 7.24 10.87 20.30
CA ASP A 306 8.12 10.88 21.51
C ASP A 306 7.78 9.71 22.44
N GLY A 307 6.50 9.39 22.62
CA GLY A 307 6.06 8.23 23.42
C GLY A 307 6.56 6.91 22.85
N PHE A 308 6.46 6.71 21.53
CA PHE A 308 7.02 5.51 20.87
C PHE A 308 8.55 5.51 20.96
N THR A 309 9.20 6.64 20.72
CA THR A 309 10.65 6.79 20.83
C THR A 309 11.12 6.41 22.24
N TRP A 310 10.44 6.89 23.27
CA TRP A 310 10.73 6.54 24.65
C TRP A 310 10.64 5.02 24.89
N CYS A 311 9.59 4.37 24.40
CA CYS A 311 9.43 2.92 24.52
C CYS A 311 10.58 2.17 23.83
N PHE A 312 10.94 2.53 22.59
CA PHE A 312 11.99 1.85 21.83
C PHE A 312 13.37 2.08 22.40
N VAL A 313 13.68 3.29 22.89
CA VAL A 313 14.94 3.59 23.60
C VAL A 313 15.12 2.68 24.82
N HIS A 314 14.05 2.49 25.62
CA HIS A 314 14.11 1.61 26.80
C HIS A 314 14.23 0.12 26.43
N MET A 315 13.87 -0.25 25.20
CA MET A 315 14.09 -1.60 24.64
C MET A 315 15.49 -1.74 24.01
N GLY A 316 16.31 -0.69 23.96
CA GLY A 316 17.63 -0.69 23.33
C GLY A 316 17.58 -0.73 21.79
N ILE A 317 16.44 -0.30 21.18
CA ILE A 317 16.23 -0.29 19.74
C ILE A 317 16.58 1.10 19.20
N ASN A 318 17.25 1.15 18.04
CA ASN A 318 17.45 2.41 17.30
C ASN A 318 16.11 3.07 16.97
N THR A 319 16.02 4.38 17.09
CA THR A 319 14.78 5.15 16.99
C THR A 319 14.68 6.06 15.78
N ASP A 320 15.62 5.99 14.83
CA ASP A 320 15.61 6.85 13.62
C ASP A 320 14.35 6.66 12.76
N PHE A 321 13.70 5.50 12.87
CA PHE A 321 12.46 5.19 12.16
C PHE A 321 11.20 5.78 12.81
N THR A 322 11.23 6.19 14.07
CA THR A 322 10.04 6.58 14.83
C THR A 322 9.28 7.77 14.24
N PRO A 323 9.92 8.78 13.62
CA PRO A 323 9.17 9.88 12.98
C PRO A 323 8.30 9.45 11.78
N ALA A 324 8.60 8.29 11.18
CA ALA A 324 7.78 7.74 10.09
C ALA A 324 6.59 6.88 10.59
N LEU A 325 6.57 6.43 11.85
CA LEU A 325 5.56 5.55 12.44
C LEU A 325 4.11 6.03 12.27
N PRO A 326 3.78 7.34 12.32
CA PRO A 326 2.42 7.80 12.10
C PRO A 326 1.81 7.29 10.78
N THR A 327 2.60 7.18 9.71
CA THR A 327 2.15 6.60 8.45
C THR A 327 1.75 5.13 8.61
N ALA A 328 2.58 4.34 9.30
CA ALA A 328 2.33 2.93 9.57
C ALA A 328 1.08 2.71 10.43
N MET A 329 0.87 3.55 11.45
CA MET A 329 -0.28 3.46 12.36
C MET A 329 -1.63 3.74 11.67
N ILE A 330 -1.64 4.67 10.73
CA ILE A 330 -2.85 5.05 9.99
C ILE A 330 -3.16 4.05 8.88
N LYS A 331 -2.17 3.37 8.34
CA LYS A 331 -2.30 2.50 7.15
C LYS A 331 -3.39 1.43 7.27
N PRO A 332 -3.52 0.64 8.33
CA PRO A 332 -4.60 -0.34 8.47
C PRO A 332 -6.00 0.28 8.50
N LEU A 333 -6.10 1.53 8.96
CA LEU A 333 -7.36 2.25 9.17
C LEU A 333 -7.82 2.99 7.91
N SER A 334 -6.89 3.61 7.20
CA SER A 334 -7.18 4.50 6.07
C SER A 334 -6.02 4.60 5.08
N GLY A 335 -6.23 4.13 3.85
CA GLY A 335 -5.25 4.26 2.77
C GLY A 335 -5.01 5.72 2.35
N SER A 336 -6.08 6.53 2.25
CA SER A 336 -5.95 7.97 1.95
C SER A 336 -5.29 8.73 3.10
N GLY A 337 -5.60 8.37 4.36
CA GLY A 337 -4.96 8.94 5.54
C GLY A 337 -3.47 8.61 5.62
N ALA A 338 -3.08 7.37 5.37
CA ALA A 338 -1.68 6.96 5.33
C ALA A 338 -0.92 7.67 4.19
N LYS A 339 -1.55 7.81 3.02
CA LYS A 339 -0.96 8.57 1.90
C LYS A 339 -0.74 10.03 2.27
N ALA A 340 -1.71 10.68 2.90
CA ALA A 340 -1.57 12.06 3.34
C ALA A 340 -0.47 12.21 4.42
N MET A 341 -0.38 11.26 5.37
CA MET A 341 0.68 11.25 6.38
C MET A 341 2.06 11.02 5.75
N MET A 342 2.18 10.13 4.77
CA MET A 342 3.41 9.92 3.99
C MET A 342 3.85 11.21 3.29
N VAL A 343 2.91 11.91 2.65
CA VAL A 343 3.18 13.19 1.99
C VAL A 343 3.63 14.24 2.99
N ASP A 344 2.98 14.33 4.14
CA ASP A 344 3.35 15.22 5.22
C ASP A 344 4.76 14.91 5.77
N THR A 345 5.06 13.63 5.96
CA THR A 345 6.39 13.17 6.41
C THR A 345 7.48 13.55 5.39
N MET A 346 7.24 13.31 4.10
CA MET A 346 8.19 13.69 3.03
C MET A 346 8.38 15.21 2.94
N LYS A 347 7.33 16.02 3.17
CA LYS A 347 7.45 17.48 3.21
C LYS A 347 8.25 17.97 4.40
N THR A 348 8.08 17.34 5.54
CA THR A 348 8.72 17.73 6.79
C THR A 348 10.21 17.34 6.84
N PHE A 349 10.53 16.13 6.40
CA PHE A 349 11.87 15.54 6.54
C PHE A 349 12.64 15.48 5.20
N GLY A 350 11.97 15.73 4.08
CA GLY A 350 12.49 15.58 2.73
C GLY A 350 12.16 14.20 2.12
N PRO A 351 11.86 14.16 0.80
CA PRO A 351 11.47 12.91 0.13
C PRO A 351 12.60 11.88 0.04
N ASP A 352 13.86 12.33 0.04
CA ASP A 352 15.05 11.47 -0.05
C ASP A 352 15.70 11.18 1.30
N SER A 353 15.16 11.71 2.40
CA SER A 353 15.60 11.38 3.74
C SER A 353 15.24 9.92 4.08
N PHE A 354 15.95 9.31 5.04
CA PHE A 354 15.61 8.00 5.57
C PHE A 354 14.15 7.93 6.03
N VAL A 355 13.69 8.92 6.80
CA VAL A 355 12.32 9.02 7.31
C VAL A 355 11.30 9.15 6.18
N GLY A 356 11.58 9.98 5.18
CA GLY A 356 10.71 10.17 4.01
C GLY A 356 10.58 8.90 3.19
N ARG A 357 11.70 8.24 2.85
CA ARG A 357 11.72 6.96 2.15
C ARG A 357 11.02 5.85 2.94
N LEU A 358 11.28 5.75 4.25
CA LEU A 358 10.63 4.77 5.12
C LEU A 358 9.11 4.99 5.18
N SER A 359 8.64 6.24 5.26
CA SER A 359 7.19 6.53 5.24
C SER A 359 6.54 6.06 3.92
N CYS A 360 7.27 6.14 2.80
CA CYS A 360 6.84 5.59 1.52
C CYS A 360 6.75 4.06 1.56
N VAL A 361 7.75 3.39 2.13
CA VAL A 361 7.73 1.92 2.27
C VAL A 361 6.62 1.49 3.22
N PHE A 362 6.37 2.19 4.33
CA PHE A 362 5.22 1.93 5.20
C PHE A 362 3.88 2.05 4.47
N ASN A 363 3.70 3.11 3.68
CA ASN A 363 2.47 3.25 2.90
C ASN A 363 2.33 2.15 1.84
N GLY A 364 3.44 1.65 1.31
CA GLY A 364 3.48 0.58 0.30
C GLY A 364 3.49 -0.84 0.86
N SER A 365 3.68 -1.05 2.17
CA SER A 365 3.95 -2.38 2.75
C SER A 365 2.73 -3.30 2.83
N ALA A 366 1.52 -2.77 2.76
CA ALA A 366 0.26 -3.50 2.75
C ALA A 366 -0.86 -2.65 2.15
N ASP A 367 -2.05 -3.20 1.96
CA ASP A 367 -3.27 -2.44 1.68
C ASP A 367 -3.99 -2.10 3.01
N THR A 368 -5.14 -1.45 2.93
CA THR A 368 -5.88 -0.96 4.11
C THR A 368 -6.86 -2.01 4.62
N THR A 369 -6.48 -2.77 5.65
CA THR A 369 -7.24 -3.94 6.13
C THR A 369 -8.71 -3.61 6.44
N PHE A 370 -9.00 -2.55 7.22
CA PHE A 370 -10.39 -2.24 7.58
C PHE A 370 -11.24 -1.81 6.39
N TYR A 371 -10.66 -1.09 5.43
CA TYR A 371 -11.37 -0.70 4.21
C TYR A 371 -11.71 -1.92 3.36
N ILE A 372 -10.75 -2.81 3.14
CA ILE A 372 -10.93 -4.03 2.33
C ILE A 372 -11.97 -4.95 2.95
N VAL A 373 -11.92 -5.13 4.28
CA VAL A 373 -12.95 -5.90 5.02
C VAL A 373 -14.33 -5.31 4.81
N ALA A 374 -14.48 -3.99 4.98
CA ALA A 374 -15.77 -3.32 4.83
C ALA A 374 -16.28 -3.40 3.39
N LEU A 375 -15.41 -3.21 2.40
CA LEU A 375 -15.76 -3.24 0.99
C LEU A 375 -16.20 -4.66 0.55
N TYR A 376 -15.36 -5.66 0.78
CA TYR A 376 -15.59 -7.00 0.24
C TYR A 376 -16.63 -7.78 1.02
N PHE A 377 -16.56 -7.79 2.35
CA PHE A 377 -17.60 -8.46 3.13
C PHE A 377 -18.93 -7.72 3.09
N GLY A 378 -18.89 -6.38 3.06
CA GLY A 378 -20.09 -5.56 2.91
C GLY A 378 -20.82 -5.80 1.58
N SER A 379 -20.07 -5.98 0.47
CA SER A 379 -20.65 -6.22 -0.87
C SER A 379 -21.46 -7.51 -0.97
N VAL A 380 -21.23 -8.47 -0.10
CA VAL A 380 -21.90 -9.78 -0.09
C VAL A 380 -22.70 -10.05 1.19
N GLY A 381 -22.86 -9.04 2.06
CA GLY A 381 -23.70 -9.10 3.24
C GLY A 381 -23.13 -9.90 4.41
N ILE A 382 -21.83 -10.18 4.44
CA ILE A 382 -21.17 -10.87 5.57
C ILE A 382 -21.13 -9.96 6.79
N LYS A 383 -21.65 -10.45 7.91
CA LYS A 383 -21.70 -9.74 9.20
C LYS A 383 -20.63 -10.24 10.19
N ARG A 384 -20.30 -11.53 10.14
CA ARG A 384 -19.32 -12.19 11.00
C ARG A 384 -18.01 -12.45 10.26
N THR A 385 -17.02 -11.62 10.51
CA THR A 385 -15.72 -11.64 9.80
C THR A 385 -14.77 -12.74 10.29
N ARG A 386 -15.11 -13.42 11.41
CA ARG A 386 -14.27 -14.44 12.05
C ARG A 386 -12.85 -13.89 12.31
N TYR A 387 -11.82 -14.61 11.86
CA TYR A 387 -10.42 -14.23 12.05
C TYR A 387 -9.81 -13.40 10.87
N ALA A 388 -10.63 -12.89 9.95
CA ALA A 388 -10.13 -12.12 8.82
C ALA A 388 -9.39 -10.84 9.25
N ILE A 389 -9.99 -10.06 10.16
CA ILE A 389 -9.38 -8.80 10.65
C ILE A 389 -8.08 -9.07 11.43
N PRO A 390 -8.03 -9.94 12.45
CA PRO A 390 -6.77 -10.21 13.16
C PRO A 390 -5.63 -10.68 12.24
N PHE A 391 -5.91 -11.47 11.22
CA PHE A 391 -4.87 -11.98 10.33
C PHE A 391 -4.49 -10.96 9.25
N GLY A 392 -5.42 -10.09 8.81
CA GLY A 392 -5.09 -8.93 8.01
C GLY A 392 -4.14 -7.98 8.76
N LEU A 393 -4.47 -7.65 10.02
CA LEU A 393 -3.61 -6.81 10.87
C LEU A 393 -2.24 -7.46 11.18
N LEU A 394 -2.18 -8.78 11.28
CA LEU A 394 -0.92 -9.50 11.43
C LEU A 394 -0.06 -9.36 10.17
N ALA A 395 -0.67 -9.44 8.99
CA ALA A 395 0.04 -9.20 7.73
C ALA A 395 0.52 -7.75 7.63
N ASP A 396 -0.31 -6.77 8.00
CA ASP A 396 0.06 -5.35 8.06
C ASP A 396 1.27 -5.14 8.98
N LEU A 397 1.24 -5.71 10.19
CA LEU A 397 2.34 -5.62 11.16
C LEU A 397 3.63 -6.23 10.59
N ALA A 398 3.54 -7.39 9.95
CA ALA A 398 4.69 -8.03 9.33
C ALA A 398 5.29 -7.18 8.21
N GLY A 399 4.44 -6.54 7.39
CA GLY A 399 4.87 -5.60 6.37
C GLY A 399 5.54 -4.35 6.95
N ILE A 400 5.00 -3.78 8.03
CA ILE A 400 5.59 -2.64 8.74
C ILE A 400 6.97 -3.01 9.31
N VAL A 401 7.09 -4.15 9.98
CA VAL A 401 8.38 -4.62 10.54
C VAL A 401 9.39 -4.84 9.41
N ALA A 402 8.98 -5.51 8.33
CA ALA A 402 9.83 -5.72 7.17
C ALA A 402 10.28 -4.38 6.54
N ALA A 403 9.36 -3.41 6.43
CA ALA A 403 9.67 -2.08 5.91
C ALA A 403 10.77 -1.38 6.70
N VAL A 404 10.76 -1.46 8.04
CA VAL A 404 11.84 -0.91 8.87
C VAL A 404 13.17 -1.57 8.53
N PHE A 405 13.25 -2.92 8.54
CA PHE A 405 14.49 -3.63 8.24
C PHE A 405 15.02 -3.33 6.83
N VAL A 406 14.14 -3.32 5.86
CA VAL A 406 14.51 -3.03 4.47
C VAL A 406 14.99 -1.59 4.31
N ALA A 407 14.32 -0.62 4.97
CA ALA A 407 14.75 0.77 4.91
C ALA A 407 16.15 0.97 5.52
N TYR A 408 16.46 0.30 6.63
CA TYR A 408 17.82 0.33 7.18
C TYR A 408 18.85 -0.30 6.22
N LEU A 409 18.46 -1.32 5.48
CA LEU A 409 19.36 -1.96 4.50
C LEU A 409 19.64 -1.06 3.29
N PHE A 410 18.63 -0.33 2.80
CA PHE A 410 18.71 0.39 1.53
C PHE A 410 19.05 1.87 1.68
N PHE A 411 18.69 2.50 2.81
CA PHE A 411 18.67 3.97 2.93
C PHE A 411 19.41 4.51 4.16
N HIS A 412 19.93 3.63 5.03
CA HIS A 412 20.63 4.02 6.28
C HIS A 412 22.10 3.49 6.26
#